data_78263b1a97771338072afde34dfc3514
#
_entry.id   78263b1a97771338072afde34dfc3514
#
_cell.length_a   1.000
_cell.length_b   1.000
_cell.length_c   1.000
_cell.angle_alpha   90.00
_cell.angle_beta   90.00
_cell.angle_gamma   90.00
#
_symmetry.space_group_name_H-M   'P 1'
#
loop_
_entity.id
_entity.type
_entity.pdbx_description
1 polymer ?
#
loop_
_entity_poly.entity_id
_entity_poly.type
_entity_poly.pdbx_seq_one_letter_code
_entity_poly.pdbx_strand_id
1 'polypeptide(L)'
;MKSNTFKKLNGKGLKIAIVQARFNNEITDALAQGAVKALMESGVADKDIKIFQVPGAFEIPLACQRLARPPAGGKKFDGVITIGAIIKGETAHDVYLANTATNGIMRVMLDYNFPIAFGVITTYNLTHLRKKFFSARNAAALDTAFYRPRTF
;
A
#
# COMPACT_ATOMS: atom_id res chain seq x y z
N MET A 1 20.33 -12.96 7.85
CA MET A 1 19.67 -12.63 6.57
C MET A 1 20.47 -11.53 5.92
N LYS A 2 21.10 -11.79 4.75
CA LYS A 2 21.84 -10.74 4.03
C LYS A 2 20.83 -9.71 3.54
N SER A 3 21.04 -8.43 3.87
CA SER A 3 20.26 -7.34 3.32
C SER A 3 20.40 -7.38 1.79
N ASN A 4 19.31 -7.68 1.10
CA ASN A 4 19.27 -7.52 -0.34
C ASN A 4 19.35 -6.01 -0.60
N THR A 5 20.53 -5.56 -0.97
CA THR A 5 20.76 -4.18 -1.39
C THR A 5 20.10 -4.01 -2.74
N PHE A 6 18.79 -3.68 -2.75
CA PHE A 6 18.18 -3.19 -3.97
C PHE A 6 18.93 -1.94 -4.41
N LYS A 7 19.37 -1.91 -5.68
CA LYS A 7 19.91 -0.68 -6.25
C LYS A 7 18.94 0.46 -5.96
N LYS A 8 19.45 1.61 -5.51
CA LYS A 8 18.66 2.81 -5.23
C LYS A 8 17.70 3.06 -6.41
N LEU A 9 16.40 2.86 -6.15
CA LEU A 9 15.37 3.06 -7.17
C LEU A 9 15.26 4.56 -7.47
N ASN A 10 15.07 4.90 -8.74
CA ASN A 10 14.83 6.27 -9.16
C ASN A 10 13.35 6.48 -9.44
N GLY A 11 12.68 7.18 -8.53
CA GLY A 11 11.26 7.52 -8.62
C GLY A 11 10.99 8.89 -9.27
N LYS A 12 12.02 9.57 -9.79
CA LYS A 12 11.87 10.90 -10.39
C LYS A 12 10.83 10.91 -11.52
N GLY A 13 9.84 11.80 -11.41
CA GLY A 13 8.77 11.97 -12.39
C GLY A 13 7.61 10.98 -12.24
N LEU A 14 7.69 9.98 -11.35
CA LEU A 14 6.57 9.09 -11.08
C LEU A 14 5.51 9.78 -10.24
N LYS A 15 4.24 9.48 -10.54
CA LYS A 15 3.06 9.94 -9.81
C LYS A 15 2.44 8.74 -9.10
N ILE A 16 2.46 8.75 -7.78
CA ILE A 16 2.04 7.63 -6.96
C ILE A 16 0.82 8.00 -6.13
N ALA A 17 -0.20 7.15 -6.19
CA ALA A 17 -1.33 7.22 -5.28
C ALA A 17 -1.12 6.27 -4.09
N ILE A 18 -1.57 6.67 -2.92
CA ILE A 18 -1.66 5.82 -1.73
C ILE A 18 -3.15 5.69 -1.40
N VAL A 19 -3.67 4.47 -1.38
CA VAL A 19 -5.03 4.18 -0.92
C VAL A 19 -4.95 3.66 0.50
N GLN A 20 -5.43 4.45 1.45
CA GLN A 20 -5.30 4.20 2.88
C GLN A 20 -6.65 3.92 3.52
N ALA A 21 -6.80 2.77 4.18
CA ALA A 21 -7.95 2.50 5.04
C ALA A 21 -7.87 3.32 6.33
N ARG A 22 -8.99 3.96 6.72
CA ARG A 22 -9.07 4.72 8.00
C ARG A 22 -9.27 3.83 9.21
N PHE A 23 -9.84 2.64 9.02
CA PHE A 23 -9.97 1.69 10.11
C PHE A 23 -8.60 1.28 10.63
N ASN A 24 -8.42 1.23 11.95
CA ASN A 24 -7.12 1.08 12.61
C ASN A 24 -6.12 2.19 12.26
N ASN A 25 -6.57 3.45 12.28
CA ASN A 25 -5.81 4.62 11.83
C ASN A 25 -4.44 4.78 12.51
N GLU A 26 -4.30 4.44 13.80
CA GLU A 26 -3.00 4.47 14.50
C GLU A 26 -1.91 3.69 13.71
N ILE A 27 -2.29 2.59 13.07
CA ILE A 27 -1.39 1.76 12.30
C ILE A 27 -1.27 2.26 10.86
N THR A 28 -2.41 2.52 10.22
CA THR A 28 -2.43 2.89 8.80
C THR A 28 -1.83 4.26 8.56
N ASP A 29 -1.93 5.20 9.50
CA ASP A 29 -1.27 6.51 9.43
C ASP A 29 0.26 6.36 9.50
N ALA A 30 0.76 5.52 10.40
CA ALA A 30 2.20 5.26 10.50
C ALA A 30 2.75 4.58 9.24
N LEU A 31 2.00 3.64 8.66
CA LEU A 31 2.36 3.00 7.40
C LEU A 31 2.35 3.99 6.23
N ALA A 32 1.34 4.87 6.16
CA ALA A 32 1.24 5.89 5.12
C ALA A 32 2.40 6.90 5.20
N GLN A 33 2.74 7.36 6.39
CA GLN A 33 3.90 8.24 6.61
C GLN A 33 5.21 7.56 6.19
N GLY A 34 5.38 6.29 6.54
CA GLY A 34 6.53 5.50 6.11
C GLY A 34 6.62 5.35 4.59
N ALA A 35 5.48 5.11 3.92
CA ALA A 35 5.40 5.01 2.48
C ALA A 35 5.75 6.35 1.78
N VAL A 36 5.21 7.47 2.26
CA VAL A 36 5.54 8.81 1.75
C VAL A 36 7.04 9.08 1.89
N LYS A 37 7.61 8.82 3.07
CA LYS A 37 9.04 9.01 3.32
C LYS A 37 9.88 8.18 2.35
N ALA A 38 9.58 6.89 2.18
CA ALA A 38 10.32 6.01 1.27
C ALA A 38 10.22 6.44 -0.19
N LEU A 39 9.04 6.92 -0.63
CA LEU A 39 8.85 7.48 -1.97
C LEU A 39 9.72 8.72 -2.19
N MET A 40 9.73 9.65 -1.25
CA MET A 40 10.55 10.87 -1.32
C MET A 40 12.05 10.55 -1.32
N GLU A 41 12.50 9.63 -0.48
CA GLU A 41 13.89 9.14 -0.45
C GLU A 41 14.28 8.46 -1.77
N SER A 42 13.31 7.89 -2.48
CA SER A 42 13.49 7.31 -3.82
C SER A 42 13.41 8.34 -4.96
N GLY A 43 13.18 9.62 -4.66
CA GLY A 43 13.17 10.70 -5.63
C GLY A 43 11.80 11.06 -6.20
N VAL A 44 10.69 10.51 -5.69
CA VAL A 44 9.33 10.96 -6.03
C VAL A 44 9.10 12.33 -5.39
N ALA A 45 8.62 13.30 -6.17
CA ALA A 45 8.33 14.62 -5.63
C ALA A 45 7.07 14.60 -4.78
N ASP A 46 7.05 15.33 -3.67
CA ASP A 46 5.90 15.38 -2.74
C ASP A 46 4.58 15.74 -3.45
N LYS A 47 4.62 16.69 -4.37
CA LYS A 47 3.45 17.08 -5.19
C LYS A 47 2.87 15.95 -6.04
N ASP A 48 3.67 14.93 -6.34
CA ASP A 48 3.31 13.77 -7.17
C ASP A 48 2.85 12.56 -6.33
N ILE A 49 2.81 12.71 -5.00
CA ILE A 49 2.24 11.74 -4.07
C ILE A 49 0.84 12.20 -3.64
N LYS A 50 -0.18 11.35 -3.79
CA LYS A 50 -1.55 11.65 -3.37
C LYS A 50 -2.11 10.53 -2.50
N ILE A 51 -2.66 10.90 -1.34
CA ILE A 51 -3.30 9.96 -0.42
C ILE A 51 -4.81 10.05 -0.60
N PHE A 52 -5.45 8.90 -0.81
CA PHE A 52 -6.89 8.71 -0.89
C PHE A 52 -7.33 7.84 0.28
N GLN A 53 -8.16 8.38 1.14
CA GLN A 53 -8.66 7.64 2.29
C GLN A 53 -9.98 6.93 1.96
N VAL A 54 -10.07 5.67 2.40
CA VAL A 54 -11.28 4.84 2.33
C VAL A 54 -11.67 4.38 3.73
N PRO A 55 -12.94 4.01 3.98
CA PRO A 55 -13.38 3.60 5.31
C PRO A 55 -12.60 2.41 5.87
N GLY A 56 -12.43 1.35 5.09
CA GLY A 56 -11.76 0.12 5.51
C GLY A 56 -11.05 -0.59 4.39
N ALA A 57 -10.50 -1.76 4.69
CA ALA A 57 -9.79 -2.57 3.69
C ALA A 57 -10.72 -3.09 2.58
N PHE A 58 -12.01 -3.23 2.86
CA PHE A 58 -13.00 -3.71 1.89
C PHE A 58 -13.18 -2.76 0.70
N GLU A 59 -13.03 -1.46 0.91
CA GLU A 59 -13.20 -0.44 -0.12
C GLU A 59 -11.93 -0.17 -0.96
N ILE A 60 -10.78 -0.69 -0.52
CA ILE A 60 -9.49 -0.50 -1.22
C ILE A 60 -9.55 -0.95 -2.69
N PRO A 61 -10.10 -2.13 -3.04
CA PRO A 61 -10.15 -2.57 -4.44
C PRO A 61 -10.89 -1.61 -5.36
N LEU A 62 -12.03 -1.07 -4.92
CA LEU A 62 -12.81 -0.11 -5.71
C LEU A 62 -12.03 1.19 -5.92
N ALA A 63 -11.36 1.70 -4.90
CA ALA A 63 -10.53 2.89 -5.02
C ALA A 63 -9.37 2.65 -6.00
N CYS A 64 -8.70 1.50 -5.92
CA CYS A 64 -7.65 1.11 -6.87
C CYS A 64 -8.18 1.03 -8.31
N GLN A 65 -9.36 0.46 -8.51
CA GLN A 65 -9.98 0.38 -9.84
C GLN A 65 -10.24 1.74 -10.44
N ARG A 66 -10.74 2.69 -9.66
CA ARG A 66 -10.97 4.08 -10.11
C ARG A 66 -9.68 4.79 -10.47
N LEU A 67 -8.59 4.53 -9.76
CA LEU A 67 -7.28 5.11 -10.04
C LEU A 67 -6.60 4.46 -11.25
N ALA A 68 -6.82 3.16 -11.46
CA ALA A 68 -6.33 2.43 -12.63
C ALA A 68 -7.06 2.84 -13.92
N ARG A 69 -8.33 3.22 -13.81
CA ARG A 69 -9.18 3.69 -14.92
C ARG A 69 -9.72 5.08 -14.63
N PRO A 70 -8.91 6.13 -14.71
CA PRO A 70 -9.41 7.48 -14.49
C PRO A 70 -10.39 7.88 -15.60
N PRO A 71 -11.32 8.81 -15.31
CA PRO A 71 -12.18 9.43 -16.34
C PRO A 71 -11.34 10.04 -17.46
N ALA A 72 -11.90 10.16 -18.65
CA ALA A 72 -11.24 10.80 -19.78
C ALA A 72 -10.74 12.20 -19.38
N GLY A 73 -9.46 12.48 -19.62
CA GLY A 73 -8.78 13.73 -19.21
C GLY A 73 -8.35 13.80 -17.74
N GLY A 74 -8.60 12.75 -16.95
CA GLY A 74 -8.16 12.68 -15.55
C GLY A 74 -6.65 12.52 -15.40
N LYS A 75 -6.14 12.88 -14.20
CA LYS A 75 -4.74 12.71 -13.88
C LYS A 75 -4.42 11.23 -13.71
N LYS A 76 -3.45 10.75 -14.49
CA LYS A 76 -3.00 9.36 -14.42
C LYS A 76 -1.90 9.21 -13.36
N PHE A 77 -2.00 8.15 -12.56
CA PHE A 77 -0.92 7.70 -11.67
C PHE A 77 -0.14 6.57 -12.35
N ASP A 78 1.13 6.44 -11.99
CA ASP A 78 2.00 5.37 -12.48
C ASP A 78 1.87 4.09 -11.64
N GLY A 79 1.32 4.21 -10.44
CA GLY A 79 1.06 3.07 -9.56
C GLY A 79 0.31 3.49 -8.30
N VAL A 80 -0.14 2.48 -7.56
CA VAL A 80 -0.84 2.63 -6.28
C VAL A 80 -0.12 1.84 -5.20
N ILE A 81 -0.08 2.40 -3.99
CA ILE A 81 0.26 1.68 -2.76
C ILE A 81 -1.02 1.54 -1.96
N THR A 82 -1.39 0.32 -1.61
CA THR A 82 -2.53 0.07 -0.73
C THR A 82 -2.06 -0.04 0.71
N ILE A 83 -2.79 0.59 1.64
CA ILE A 83 -2.48 0.56 3.07
C ILE A 83 -3.74 0.22 3.85
N GLY A 84 -3.65 -0.85 4.63
CA GLY A 84 -4.70 -1.31 5.50
C GLY A 84 -4.15 -2.15 6.65
N ALA A 85 -4.93 -2.29 7.71
CA ALA A 85 -4.59 -3.16 8.83
C ALA A 85 -5.82 -3.96 9.24
N ILE A 86 -5.75 -5.28 9.10
CA ILE A 86 -6.80 -6.23 9.45
C ILE A 86 -6.32 -6.99 10.68
N ILE A 87 -7.02 -6.80 11.78
CA ILE A 87 -6.70 -7.44 13.06
C ILE A 87 -7.72 -8.52 13.32
N LYS A 88 -7.27 -9.72 13.70
CA LYS A 88 -8.14 -10.83 14.04
C LYS A 88 -9.11 -10.42 15.14
N GLY A 89 -10.40 -10.62 14.88
CA GLY A 89 -11.47 -10.44 15.83
C GLY A 89 -11.96 -11.77 16.41
N GLU A 90 -13.09 -11.73 17.12
CA GLU A 90 -13.73 -12.91 17.70
C GLU A 90 -14.48 -13.75 16.65
N THR A 91 -14.82 -13.16 15.52
CA THR A 91 -15.51 -13.80 14.40
C THR A 91 -14.56 -14.04 13.23
N ALA A 92 -15.01 -14.78 12.20
CA ALA A 92 -14.23 -15.01 10.97
C ALA A 92 -14.21 -13.81 10.01
N HIS A 93 -14.70 -12.63 10.44
CA HIS A 93 -14.81 -11.44 9.60
C HIS A 93 -13.46 -11.01 8.99
N ASP A 94 -12.39 -11.07 9.79
CA ASP A 94 -11.03 -10.74 9.34
C ASP A 94 -10.56 -11.64 8.21
N VAL A 95 -10.91 -12.93 8.23
CA VAL A 95 -10.55 -13.91 7.19
C VAL A 95 -11.24 -13.56 5.86
N TYR A 96 -12.56 -13.31 5.90
CA TYR A 96 -13.31 -12.94 4.69
C TYR A 96 -12.86 -11.60 4.14
N LEU A 97 -12.63 -10.63 5.01
CA LEU A 97 -12.15 -9.31 4.63
C LEU A 97 -10.76 -9.36 3.98
N ALA A 98 -9.82 -10.09 4.58
CA ALA A 98 -8.47 -10.24 4.05
C ALA A 98 -8.47 -10.91 2.68
N ASN A 99 -9.21 -12.01 2.52
CA ASN A 99 -9.32 -12.72 1.25
C ASN A 99 -9.96 -11.85 0.16
N THR A 100 -11.05 -11.17 0.48
CA THR A 100 -11.77 -10.35 -0.50
C THR A 100 -10.95 -9.14 -0.91
N ALA A 101 -10.31 -8.44 0.02
CA ALA A 101 -9.45 -7.31 -0.28
C ALA A 101 -8.26 -7.72 -1.15
N THR A 102 -7.57 -8.81 -0.79
CA THR A 102 -6.40 -9.30 -1.53
C THR A 102 -6.77 -9.70 -2.96
N ASN A 103 -7.82 -10.51 -3.12
CA ASN A 103 -8.28 -10.94 -4.43
C ASN A 103 -8.77 -9.77 -5.29
N GLY A 104 -9.50 -8.82 -4.68
CA GLY A 104 -9.98 -7.63 -5.37
C GLY A 104 -8.84 -6.74 -5.86
N ILE A 105 -7.81 -6.50 -5.04
CA ILE A 105 -6.62 -5.73 -5.43
C ILE A 105 -5.85 -6.43 -6.55
N MET A 106 -5.62 -7.74 -6.43
CA MET A 106 -4.93 -8.53 -7.46
C MET A 106 -5.69 -8.48 -8.78
N ARG A 107 -7.02 -8.63 -8.76
CA ARG A 107 -7.85 -8.56 -9.95
C ARG A 107 -7.72 -7.21 -10.65
N VAL A 108 -7.79 -6.10 -9.91
CA VAL A 108 -7.60 -4.76 -10.49
C VAL A 108 -6.23 -4.63 -11.13
N MET A 109 -5.18 -5.11 -10.46
CA MET A 109 -3.82 -5.06 -10.98
C MET A 109 -3.69 -5.79 -12.33
N LEU A 110 -4.31 -6.97 -12.45
CA LEU A 110 -4.26 -7.78 -13.66
C LEU A 110 -5.18 -7.24 -14.76
N ASP A 111 -6.43 -6.89 -14.43
CA ASP A 111 -7.43 -6.44 -15.41
C ASP A 111 -7.03 -5.13 -16.10
N TYR A 112 -6.32 -4.26 -15.38
CA TYR A 112 -5.91 -2.95 -15.89
C TYR A 112 -4.41 -2.85 -16.23
N ASN A 113 -3.66 -3.93 -16.07
CA ASN A 113 -2.19 -3.92 -16.21
C ASN A 113 -1.57 -2.72 -15.46
N PHE A 114 -1.98 -2.54 -14.22
CA PHE A 114 -1.68 -1.36 -13.42
C PHE A 114 -0.94 -1.74 -12.14
N PRO A 115 0.26 -1.20 -11.88
CA PRO A 115 1.07 -1.59 -10.73
C PRO A 115 0.40 -1.20 -9.42
N ILE A 116 0.16 -2.17 -8.54
CA ILE A 116 -0.36 -1.96 -7.19
C ILE A 116 0.55 -2.66 -6.18
N ALA A 117 1.14 -1.90 -5.28
CA ALA A 117 1.89 -2.44 -4.15
C ALA A 117 0.93 -2.79 -3.01
N PHE A 118 0.99 -4.05 -2.55
CA PHE A 118 0.12 -4.57 -1.51
C PHE A 118 0.69 -4.28 -0.12
N GLY A 119 0.13 -3.30 0.58
CA GLY A 119 0.49 -2.90 1.95
C GLY A 119 -0.64 -3.13 2.96
N VAL A 120 -1.56 -4.06 2.69
CA VAL A 120 -2.57 -4.47 3.66
C VAL A 120 -1.98 -5.55 4.56
N ILE A 121 -1.81 -5.24 5.83
CA ILE A 121 -1.25 -6.17 6.80
C ILE A 121 -2.35 -6.88 7.58
N THR A 122 -2.11 -8.15 7.89
CA THR A 122 -2.97 -8.95 8.78
C THR A 122 -2.21 -9.34 10.03
N THR A 123 -2.88 -9.34 11.17
CA THR A 123 -2.26 -9.73 12.44
C THR A 123 -3.26 -10.35 13.42
N TYR A 124 -2.74 -11.21 14.28
CA TYR A 124 -3.53 -11.81 15.37
C TYR A 124 -3.78 -10.84 16.52
N ASN A 125 -2.88 -9.88 16.76
CA ASN A 125 -3.04 -8.87 17.80
C ASN A 125 -2.16 -7.62 17.57
N LEU A 126 -2.59 -6.51 18.19
CA LEU A 126 -1.90 -5.21 18.14
C LEU A 126 -0.50 -5.23 18.75
N THR A 127 -0.27 -6.06 19.75
CA THR A 127 1.03 -6.12 20.45
C THR A 127 2.14 -6.61 19.51
N HIS A 128 1.83 -7.58 18.65
CA HIS A 128 2.79 -8.05 17.63
C HIS A 128 3.12 -6.98 16.60
N LEU A 129 2.12 -6.20 16.18
CA LEU A 129 2.34 -5.08 15.26
C LEU A 129 3.18 -3.98 15.90
N ARG A 130 2.84 -3.57 17.13
CA ARG A 130 3.62 -2.54 17.84
C ARG A 130 5.08 -2.94 18.00
N LYS A 131 5.38 -4.17 18.40
CA LYS A 131 6.76 -4.66 18.50
C LYS A 131 7.50 -4.70 17.17
N LYS A 132 6.82 -5.01 16.07
CA LYS A 132 7.45 -5.21 14.77
C LYS A 132 7.60 -3.91 13.96
N PHE A 133 6.65 -2.98 14.08
CA PHE A 133 6.60 -1.76 13.26
C PHE A 133 6.97 -0.48 14.02
N PHE A 134 6.76 -0.44 15.35
CA PHE A 134 7.08 0.73 16.17
C PHE A 134 8.41 0.62 16.93
N SER A 135 9.03 -0.57 17.01
CA SER A 135 10.44 -0.63 17.40
C SER A 135 11.24 0.03 16.28
N ALA A 136 11.66 1.25 16.55
CA ALA A 136 12.41 2.13 15.68
C ALA A 136 13.45 1.34 14.85
N ARG A 137 13.34 1.38 13.55
CA ARG A 137 14.35 1.07 12.51
C ARG A 137 13.92 0.13 11.39
N ASN A 138 12.69 -0.29 11.27
CA ASN A 138 12.30 -1.15 10.15
C ASN A 138 11.60 -0.41 9.01
N ALA A 139 12.34 0.50 8.36
CA ALA A 139 12.06 0.89 6.97
C ALA A 139 12.07 -0.33 6.02
N ALA A 140 12.73 -1.43 6.41
CA ALA A 140 12.84 -2.67 5.65
C ALA A 140 11.52 -3.45 5.50
N ALA A 141 10.48 -3.18 6.27
CA ALA A 141 9.17 -3.84 6.09
C ALA A 141 8.39 -3.26 4.91
N LEU A 142 8.74 -2.07 4.44
CA LEU A 142 8.18 -1.46 3.22
C LEU A 142 8.89 -1.97 1.95
N ASP A 143 10.08 -2.54 2.05
CA ASP A 143 10.83 -3.09 0.91
C ASP A 143 10.09 -4.25 0.22
N THR A 144 9.23 -4.97 0.94
CA THR A 144 8.39 -6.03 0.35
C THR A 144 7.17 -5.49 -0.41
N ALA A 145 6.74 -4.24 -0.14
CA ALA A 145 5.63 -3.61 -0.84
C ALA A 145 6.06 -2.96 -2.18
N PHE A 146 7.37 -2.79 -2.41
CA PHE A 146 7.89 -2.09 -3.58
C PHE A 146 8.56 -3.01 -4.61
N TYR A 147 8.01 -4.21 -4.84
CA TYR A 147 8.46 -5.00 -5.98
C TYR A 147 8.02 -4.29 -7.27
N ARG A 148 8.98 -3.67 -7.95
CA ARG A 148 8.78 -3.17 -9.30
C ARG A 148 9.01 -4.32 -10.27
N PRO A 149 8.00 -4.83 -10.99
CA PRO A 149 8.27 -5.72 -12.10
C PRO A 149 9.12 -4.93 -13.10
N ARG A 150 10.24 -5.52 -13.52
CA ARG A 150 10.97 -5.00 -14.65
C ARG A 150 10.00 -4.94 -15.82
N THR A 151 9.99 -3.83 -16.53
CA THR A 151 9.27 -3.67 -17.80
C THR A 151 9.44 -4.93 -18.66
N PHE A 152 8.31 -5.57 -18.91
CA PHE A 152 8.20 -6.49 -20.03
C PHE A 152 8.20 -5.72 -21.33
#